data_745163e5fa281c587015a046d077a7f0
#
_entry.id   745163e5fa281c587015a046d077a7f0
#
_cell.length_a   1.000
_cell.length_b   1.000
_cell.length_c   1.000
_cell.angle_alpha   90.00
_cell.angle_beta   90.00
_cell.angle_gamma   90.00
#
_symmetry.space_group_name_H-M   'P 1'
#
loop_
_entity.id
_entity.type
_entity.pdbx_description
1 polymer ?
#
loop_
_entity_poly.entity_id
_entity_poly.type
_entity_poly.pdbx_seq_one_letter_code
_entity_poly.pdbx_strand_id
1 'polypeptide(L)'
;NITPAAEFNIAFDPEAALIVFEAFGQFEIVDWEAVLRHGFRYGEFEAWLARGDARADFYGRISRHTRQWSAGRNSTHWHSADALAMAAALRPDGVRRSEHRHLAVALEGRLCRGGTVVDWQQRSGQAANARIVMEYDQAEFESQVQAALGA
;
A
#
# COMPACT_ATOMS: atom_id res chain seq x y z
N ASN A 1 -4.55 7.58 5.94
CA ASN A 1 -4.13 8.63 5.00
C ASN A 1 -5.26 9.57 4.57
N ILE A 2 -6.51 9.25 4.83
CA ILE A 2 -7.66 10.11 4.54
C ILE A 2 -8.23 10.76 5.80
N THR A 3 -8.21 10.04 6.92
CA THR A 3 -8.49 10.58 8.25
C THR A 3 -7.25 10.38 9.14
N PRO A 4 -7.20 10.93 10.36
CA PRO A 4 -6.09 10.67 11.28
C PRO A 4 -5.89 9.19 11.63
N ALA A 5 -6.95 8.37 11.54
CA ALA A 5 -6.91 6.96 11.95
C ALA A 5 -7.14 5.97 10.80
N ALA A 6 -7.68 6.41 9.67
CA ALA A 6 -8.12 5.50 8.61
C ALA A 6 -7.40 5.72 7.28
N GLU A 7 -7.11 4.63 6.63
CA GLU A 7 -6.69 4.56 5.23
C GLU A 7 -7.92 4.74 4.33
N PHE A 8 -7.69 5.24 3.10
CA PHE A 8 -8.74 5.64 2.16
C PHE A 8 -9.76 4.52 1.87
N ASN A 9 -9.29 3.33 1.51
CA ASN A 9 -10.19 2.22 1.15
C ASN A 9 -10.98 1.74 2.37
N ILE A 10 -10.33 1.63 3.53
CA ILE A 10 -10.98 1.23 4.78
C ILE A 10 -11.98 2.29 5.26
N ALA A 11 -11.63 3.58 5.13
CA ALA A 11 -12.52 4.68 5.52
C ALA A 11 -13.76 4.77 4.63
N PHE A 12 -13.65 4.35 3.37
CA PHE A 12 -14.75 4.38 2.40
C PHE A 12 -15.88 3.40 2.78
N ASP A 13 -15.52 2.19 3.22
CA ASP A 13 -16.49 1.18 3.70
C ASP A 13 -15.86 0.32 4.81
N PRO A 14 -15.85 0.82 6.06
CA PRO A 14 -15.27 0.10 7.19
C PRO A 14 -15.96 -1.22 7.51
N GLU A 15 -17.28 -1.31 7.27
CA GLU A 15 -18.06 -2.53 7.47
C GLU A 15 -17.64 -3.61 6.48
N ALA A 16 -17.49 -3.27 5.21
CA ALA A 16 -16.98 -4.21 4.20
C ALA A 16 -15.56 -4.67 4.53
N ALA A 17 -14.69 -3.76 4.97
CA ALA A 17 -13.33 -4.09 5.39
C ALA A 17 -13.33 -5.08 6.57
N LEU A 18 -14.17 -4.85 7.59
CA LEU A 18 -14.31 -5.76 8.72
C LEU A 18 -14.77 -7.15 8.27
N ILE A 19 -15.81 -7.21 7.42
CA ILE A 19 -16.32 -8.48 6.87
C ILE A 19 -15.21 -9.25 6.14
N VAL A 20 -14.40 -8.57 5.34
CA VAL A 20 -13.27 -9.20 4.64
C VAL A 20 -12.24 -9.73 5.63
N PHE A 21 -11.86 -8.95 6.65
CA PHE A 21 -10.87 -9.35 7.64
C PHE A 21 -11.33 -10.54 8.50
N GLU A 22 -12.64 -10.66 8.74
CA GLU A 22 -13.22 -11.78 9.48
C GLU A 22 -13.44 -13.02 8.60
N ALA A 23 -13.79 -12.82 7.32
CA ALA A 23 -14.09 -13.92 6.41
C ALA A 23 -12.85 -14.71 5.98
N PHE A 24 -11.70 -14.06 5.89
CA PHE A 24 -10.44 -14.71 5.52
C PHE A 24 -9.63 -15.03 6.77
N GLY A 25 -9.44 -16.32 7.05
CA GLY A 25 -8.69 -16.78 8.21
C GLY A 25 -7.21 -16.38 8.20
N GLN A 26 -6.68 -16.12 7.00
CA GLN A 26 -5.36 -15.51 6.80
C GLN A 26 -5.35 -14.73 5.50
N PHE A 27 -4.81 -13.50 5.54
CA PHE A 27 -4.60 -12.65 4.37
C PHE A 27 -3.28 -11.87 4.53
N GLU A 28 -2.79 -11.32 3.42
CA GLU A 28 -1.64 -10.43 3.44
C GLU A 28 -2.12 -8.98 3.26
N ILE A 29 -1.52 -8.08 4.02
CA ILE A 29 -1.79 -6.64 3.91
C ILE A 29 -0.50 -5.86 3.68
N VAL A 30 -0.55 -4.97 2.70
CA VAL A 30 0.48 -3.95 2.45
C VAL A 30 -0.15 -2.62 2.86
N ASP A 31 0.22 -2.15 4.04
CA ASP A 31 -0.39 -0.97 4.65
C ASP A 31 0.20 0.35 4.14
N TRP A 32 -0.42 1.46 4.52
CA TRP A 32 0.02 2.79 4.10
C TRP A 32 1.42 3.14 4.64
N GLU A 33 1.81 2.65 5.79
CA GLU A 33 3.14 2.83 6.37
C GLU A 33 4.22 2.13 5.54
N ALA A 34 3.94 0.93 5.01
CA ALA A 34 4.82 0.26 4.07
C ALA A 34 4.92 1.05 2.75
N VAL A 35 3.78 1.53 2.23
CA VAL A 35 3.74 2.36 1.01
C VAL A 35 4.59 3.62 1.14
N LEU A 36 4.52 4.31 2.29
CA LEU A 36 5.33 5.51 2.53
C LEU A 36 6.84 5.27 2.56
N ARG A 37 7.28 4.04 2.85
CA ARG A 37 8.70 3.65 2.80
C ARG A 37 9.18 3.33 1.39
N HIS A 38 8.28 3.03 0.46
CA HIS A 38 8.57 2.51 -0.88
C HIS A 38 8.08 3.45 -1.99
N GLY A 39 8.51 4.69 -1.93
CA GLY A 39 8.21 5.68 -2.96
C GLY A 39 9.31 5.79 -4.02
N PHE A 40 8.97 6.34 -5.18
CA PHE A 40 9.89 6.67 -6.25
C PHE A 40 10.13 8.18 -6.29
N ARG A 41 11.37 8.62 -6.43
CA ARG A 41 11.64 10.04 -6.69
C ARG A 41 10.95 10.49 -7.97
N TYR A 42 10.26 11.63 -7.96
CA TYR A 42 9.52 12.09 -9.14
C TYR A 42 10.39 12.15 -10.39
N GLY A 43 11.61 12.70 -10.31
CA GLY A 43 12.50 12.80 -11.46
C GLY A 43 12.91 11.46 -12.05
N GLU A 44 13.17 10.46 -11.21
CA GLU A 44 13.51 9.09 -11.63
C GLU A 44 12.30 8.43 -12.29
N PHE A 45 11.13 8.55 -11.68
CA PHE A 45 9.90 7.97 -12.20
C PHE A 45 9.47 8.60 -13.53
N GLU A 46 9.59 9.92 -13.69
CA GLU A 46 9.34 10.60 -14.97
C GLU A 46 10.34 10.14 -16.05
N ALA A 47 11.61 9.89 -15.68
CA ALA A 47 12.59 9.34 -16.62
C ALA A 47 12.24 7.90 -17.05
N TRP A 48 11.66 7.08 -16.18
CA TRP A 48 11.17 5.75 -16.56
C TRP A 48 9.99 5.86 -17.51
N LEU A 49 9.03 6.74 -17.24
CA LEU A 49 7.90 6.98 -18.15
C LEU A 49 8.37 7.45 -19.54
N ALA A 50 9.38 8.32 -19.59
CA ALA A 50 9.91 8.85 -20.85
C ALA A 50 10.68 7.82 -21.70
N ARG A 51 11.22 6.77 -21.06
CA ARG A 51 11.97 5.70 -21.76
C ARG A 51 11.12 4.47 -22.07
N GLY A 52 9.96 4.37 -21.43
CA GLY A 52 9.08 3.22 -21.56
C GLY A 52 8.35 3.15 -22.89
N ASP A 53 7.60 2.09 -23.05
CA ASP A 53 6.79 1.83 -24.25
C ASP A 53 5.36 2.37 -24.11
N ALA A 54 4.43 1.87 -24.92
CA ALA A 54 3.03 2.26 -24.90
C ALA A 54 2.35 2.05 -23.53
N ARG A 55 2.87 1.16 -22.66
CA ARG A 55 2.38 0.96 -21.31
C ARG A 55 2.74 2.16 -20.42
N ALA A 56 3.97 2.67 -20.56
CA ALA A 56 4.41 3.88 -19.87
C ALA A 56 3.59 5.09 -20.31
N ASP A 57 3.32 5.25 -21.60
CA ASP A 57 2.45 6.30 -22.13
C ASP A 57 1.05 6.22 -21.54
N PHE A 58 0.48 5.02 -21.48
CA PHE A 58 -0.84 4.80 -20.91
C PHE A 58 -0.85 5.16 -19.42
N TYR A 59 0.09 4.58 -18.64
CA TYR A 59 0.18 4.85 -17.21
C TYR A 59 0.46 6.33 -16.92
N GLY A 60 1.34 6.95 -17.69
CA GLY A 60 1.66 8.37 -17.57
C GLY A 60 0.43 9.27 -17.72
N ARG A 61 -0.47 8.91 -18.64
CA ARG A 61 -1.74 9.64 -18.87
C ARG A 61 -2.74 9.46 -17.73
N ILE A 62 -3.01 8.22 -17.32
CA ILE A 62 -4.01 7.94 -16.27
C ILE A 62 -3.56 8.43 -14.90
N SER A 63 -2.27 8.37 -14.58
CA SER A 63 -1.72 8.79 -13.29
C SER A 63 -1.38 10.27 -13.17
N ARG A 64 -1.37 11.01 -14.31
CA ARG A 64 -0.88 12.40 -14.35
C ARG A 64 -1.52 13.31 -13.31
N HIS A 65 -2.84 13.30 -13.22
CA HIS A 65 -3.56 14.18 -12.28
C HIS A 65 -3.16 13.89 -10.84
N THR A 66 -3.16 12.62 -10.45
CA THR A 66 -2.82 12.20 -9.08
C THR A 66 -1.36 12.49 -8.73
N ARG A 67 -0.42 12.29 -9.68
CA ARG A 67 1.00 12.63 -9.48
C ARG A 67 1.20 14.13 -9.29
N GLN A 68 0.55 14.97 -10.11
CA GLN A 68 0.61 16.42 -9.96
C GLN A 68 0.00 16.91 -8.65
N TRP A 69 -1.13 16.36 -8.25
CA TRP A 69 -1.77 16.66 -6.98
C TRP A 69 -0.90 16.25 -5.79
N SER A 70 -0.28 15.09 -5.82
CA SER A 70 0.62 14.59 -4.78
C SER A 70 1.89 15.45 -4.68
N ALA A 71 2.53 15.76 -5.81
CA ALA A 71 3.70 16.63 -5.87
C ALA A 71 3.43 18.03 -5.32
N GLY A 72 2.24 18.58 -5.57
CA GLY A 72 1.80 19.88 -5.05
C GLY A 72 1.64 19.95 -3.52
N ARG A 73 1.70 18.79 -2.83
CA ARG A 73 1.63 18.68 -1.36
C ARG A 73 3.00 18.50 -0.69
N ASN A 74 4.06 19.01 -1.28
CA ASN A 74 5.44 18.89 -0.80
C ASN A 74 5.94 17.43 -0.68
N SER A 75 5.32 16.51 -1.40
CA SER A 75 5.84 15.15 -1.51
C SER A 75 7.04 15.14 -2.45
N THR A 76 8.14 14.53 -2.04
CA THR A 76 9.32 14.34 -2.87
C THR A 76 9.27 13.03 -3.65
N HIS A 77 8.33 12.15 -3.32
CA HIS A 77 8.19 10.83 -3.89
C HIS A 77 6.77 10.58 -4.39
N TRP A 78 6.68 9.84 -5.48
CA TRP A 78 5.45 9.21 -5.95
C TRP A 78 5.26 7.87 -5.23
N HIS A 79 4.12 7.69 -4.59
CA HIS A 79 3.75 6.44 -3.91
C HIS A 79 2.61 5.76 -4.68
N SER A 80 2.80 4.50 -5.00
CA SER A 80 1.80 3.67 -5.69
C SER A 80 1.49 2.44 -4.85
N ALA A 81 0.44 2.52 -4.03
CA ALA A 81 0.05 1.48 -3.09
C ALA A 81 -0.24 0.15 -3.79
N ASP A 82 -1.08 0.20 -4.83
CA ASP A 82 -1.49 -0.99 -5.58
C ASP A 82 -0.30 -1.65 -6.29
N ALA A 83 0.66 -0.85 -6.77
CA ALA A 83 1.87 -1.39 -7.39
C ALA A 83 2.75 -2.13 -6.36
N LEU A 84 2.89 -1.62 -5.14
CA LEU A 84 3.64 -2.30 -4.09
C LEU A 84 2.95 -3.60 -3.65
N ALA A 85 1.63 -3.57 -3.49
CA ALA A 85 0.85 -4.77 -3.17
C ALA A 85 0.99 -5.83 -4.27
N MET A 86 0.90 -5.42 -5.54
CA MET A 86 1.10 -6.32 -6.68
C MET A 86 2.54 -6.86 -6.73
N ALA A 87 3.54 -6.02 -6.48
CA ALA A 87 4.93 -6.46 -6.44
C ALA A 87 5.16 -7.52 -5.36
N ALA A 88 4.61 -7.33 -4.16
CA ALA A 88 4.69 -8.31 -3.09
C ALA A 88 3.99 -9.63 -3.46
N ALA A 89 2.84 -9.56 -4.11
CA ALA A 89 2.11 -10.75 -4.57
C ALA A 89 2.86 -11.53 -5.67
N LEU A 90 3.48 -10.83 -6.62
CA LEU A 90 4.20 -11.45 -7.74
C LEU A 90 5.60 -11.96 -7.34
N ARG A 91 6.24 -11.32 -6.37
CA ARG A 91 7.58 -11.65 -5.88
C ARG A 91 7.61 -11.63 -4.35
N PRO A 92 7.02 -12.63 -3.69
CA PRO A 92 6.95 -12.70 -2.23
C PRO A 92 8.31 -12.77 -1.55
N ASP A 93 9.35 -13.26 -2.26
CA ASP A 93 10.73 -13.29 -1.78
C ASP A 93 11.33 -11.89 -1.59
N GLY A 94 10.74 -10.86 -2.19
CA GLY A 94 11.10 -9.47 -1.99
C GLY A 94 10.64 -8.91 -0.63
N VAL A 95 9.77 -9.60 0.09
CA VAL A 95 9.36 -9.18 1.45
C VAL A 95 10.51 -9.38 2.42
N ARG A 96 11.09 -8.30 2.91
CA ARG A 96 12.24 -8.31 3.82
C ARG A 96 11.84 -8.46 5.28
N ARG A 97 10.67 -7.91 5.63
CA ARG A 97 10.12 -8.03 6.98
C ARG A 97 8.60 -8.08 6.96
N SER A 98 8.04 -9.01 7.70
CA SER A 98 6.60 -9.12 7.91
C SER A 98 6.29 -9.58 9.33
N GLU A 99 5.08 -9.29 9.79
CA GLU A 99 4.58 -9.67 11.11
C GLU A 99 3.22 -10.36 10.98
N HIS A 100 3.02 -11.43 11.74
CA HIS A 100 1.72 -12.07 11.84
C HIS A 100 1.00 -11.55 13.07
N ARG A 101 -0.13 -10.86 12.89
CA ARG A 101 -0.90 -10.26 13.99
C ARG A 101 -2.39 -10.39 13.74
N HIS A 102 -3.16 -10.22 14.80
CA HIS A 102 -4.59 -10.03 14.67
C HIS A 102 -4.87 -8.58 14.26
N LEU A 103 -5.65 -8.43 13.19
CA LEU A 103 -6.16 -7.15 12.70
C LEU A 103 -7.67 -7.10 12.85
N ALA A 104 -8.16 -5.93 13.25
CA ALA A 104 -9.58 -5.59 13.24
C ALA A 104 -9.78 -4.17 12.71
N VAL A 105 -11.02 -3.85 12.34
CA VAL A 105 -11.43 -2.51 11.90
C VAL A 105 -12.32 -1.88 12.97
N ALA A 106 -11.99 -0.67 13.38
CA ALA A 106 -12.84 0.09 14.31
C ALA A 106 -14.06 0.65 13.58
N LEU A 107 -15.26 0.18 13.92
CA LEU A 107 -16.51 0.66 13.32
C LEU A 107 -17.10 1.87 14.05
N GLU A 108 -16.69 2.12 15.28
CA GLU A 108 -17.24 3.15 16.14
C GLU A 108 -16.21 4.21 16.52
N GLY A 109 -16.71 5.30 17.05
CA GLY A 109 -15.87 6.40 17.55
C GLY A 109 -15.62 7.47 16.49
N ARG A 110 -15.85 8.73 16.89
CA ARG A 110 -15.75 9.89 15.98
C ARG A 110 -14.36 10.06 15.34
N LEU A 111 -13.30 9.61 16.01
CA LEU A 111 -11.92 9.76 15.54
C LEU A 111 -11.33 8.46 14.99
N CYS A 112 -11.85 7.30 15.41
CA CYS A 112 -11.23 6.00 15.15
C CYS A 112 -11.96 5.16 14.10
N ARG A 113 -13.19 5.54 13.71
CA ARG A 113 -13.95 4.79 12.70
C ARG A 113 -13.12 4.61 11.41
N GLY A 114 -13.05 3.37 10.94
CA GLY A 114 -12.24 2.97 9.79
C GLY A 114 -10.75 2.78 10.11
N GLY A 115 -10.35 2.95 11.37
CA GLY A 115 -8.98 2.66 11.78
C GLY A 115 -8.71 1.15 11.79
N THR A 116 -7.59 0.74 11.19
CA THR A 116 -7.10 -0.62 11.26
C THR A 116 -6.34 -0.81 12.57
N VAL A 117 -6.85 -1.68 13.43
CA VAL A 117 -6.30 -1.93 14.76
C VAL A 117 -5.47 -3.21 14.72
N VAL A 118 -4.18 -3.10 15.00
CA VAL A 118 -3.25 -4.23 15.05
C VAL A 118 -2.97 -4.59 16.51
N ASP A 119 -3.20 -5.84 16.87
CA ASP A 119 -2.85 -6.33 18.21
C ASP A 119 -1.36 -6.72 18.27
N TRP A 120 -0.51 -5.70 18.33
CA TRP A 120 0.96 -5.89 18.38
C TRP A 120 1.44 -6.73 19.57
N GLN A 121 0.74 -6.68 20.67
CA GLN A 121 1.13 -7.32 21.92
C GLN A 121 0.33 -8.59 22.22
N GLN A 122 -0.54 -9.03 21.27
CA GLN A 122 -1.37 -10.23 21.42
C GLN A 122 -2.25 -10.21 22.69
N ARG A 123 -2.75 -9.02 23.06
CA ARG A 123 -3.56 -8.83 24.27
C ARG A 123 -5.01 -9.21 24.12
N SER A 124 -5.52 -9.26 22.89
CA SER A 124 -6.89 -9.67 22.62
C SER A 124 -7.13 -11.16 22.84
N GLY A 125 -6.07 -11.98 22.87
CA GLY A 125 -6.18 -13.44 22.87
C GLY A 125 -6.67 -14.02 21.53
N GLN A 126 -6.87 -13.19 20.50
CA GLN A 126 -7.27 -13.63 19.16
C GLN A 126 -6.09 -14.19 18.38
N ALA A 127 -6.33 -15.21 17.57
CA ALA A 127 -5.34 -15.73 16.65
C ALA A 127 -4.99 -14.67 15.58
N ALA A 128 -3.74 -14.68 15.12
CA ALA A 128 -3.34 -13.84 14.00
C ALA A 128 -4.16 -14.20 12.74
N ASN A 129 -4.77 -13.21 12.13
CA ASN A 129 -5.53 -13.35 10.88
C ASN A 129 -4.84 -12.70 9.68
N ALA A 130 -3.75 -11.96 9.90
CA ALA A 130 -3.05 -11.26 8.84
C ALA A 130 -1.54 -11.40 8.92
N ARG A 131 -0.91 -11.45 7.74
CA ARG A 131 0.52 -11.20 7.54
C ARG A 131 0.68 -9.75 7.08
N ILE A 132 1.28 -8.91 7.92
CA ILE A 132 1.52 -7.49 7.65
C ILE A 132 2.88 -7.34 7.00
N VAL A 133 2.95 -6.86 5.77
CA VAL A 133 4.20 -6.54 5.08
C VAL A 133 4.72 -5.22 5.65
N MET A 134 5.84 -5.28 6.36
CA MET A 134 6.46 -4.12 7.00
C MET A 134 7.52 -3.48 6.11
N GLU A 135 8.20 -4.29 5.28
CA GLU A 135 9.31 -3.85 4.45
C GLU A 135 9.44 -4.76 3.23
N TYR A 136 9.62 -4.16 2.07
CA TYR A 136 9.87 -4.82 0.80
C TYR A 136 11.23 -4.40 0.24
N ASP A 137 11.83 -5.19 -0.63
CA ASP A 137 13.06 -4.80 -1.32
C ASP A 137 12.79 -3.66 -2.31
N GLN A 138 13.35 -2.49 -2.06
CA GLN A 138 13.14 -1.31 -2.90
C GLN A 138 13.69 -1.52 -4.33
N ALA A 139 14.85 -2.15 -4.47
CA ALA A 139 15.45 -2.39 -5.79
C ALA A 139 14.62 -3.39 -6.60
N GLU A 140 14.10 -4.43 -5.96
CA GLU A 140 13.17 -5.38 -6.58
C GLU A 140 11.88 -4.67 -7.01
N PHE A 141 11.31 -3.80 -6.15
CA PHE A 141 10.12 -3.03 -6.48
C PHE A 141 10.33 -2.12 -7.69
N GLU A 142 11.44 -1.38 -7.72
CA GLU A 142 11.81 -0.53 -8.84
C GLU A 142 12.00 -1.33 -10.15
N SER A 143 12.67 -2.47 -10.06
CA SER A 143 12.87 -3.37 -11.20
C SER A 143 11.56 -3.87 -11.79
N GLN A 144 10.61 -4.28 -10.93
CA GLN A 144 9.29 -4.74 -11.38
C GLN A 144 8.49 -3.61 -12.03
N VAL A 145 8.51 -2.41 -11.46
CA VAL A 145 7.81 -1.26 -12.02
C VAL A 145 8.42 -0.83 -13.36
N GLN A 146 9.75 -0.78 -13.48
CA GLN A 146 10.42 -0.48 -14.75
C GLN A 146 10.08 -1.53 -15.82
N ALA A 147 10.14 -2.81 -15.49
CA ALA A 147 9.75 -3.88 -16.41
C ALA A 147 8.28 -3.77 -16.84
N ALA A 148 7.38 -3.40 -15.92
CA ALA A 148 5.98 -3.18 -16.23
C ALA A 148 5.76 -1.98 -17.17
N LEU A 149 6.59 -0.95 -17.08
CA LEU A 149 6.56 0.23 -17.95
C LEU A 149 7.29 0.02 -19.29
N GLY A 150 8.06 -1.07 -19.44
CA GLY A 150 8.93 -1.30 -20.59
C GLY A 150 10.14 -0.37 -20.63
N ALA A 151 10.62 0.05 -19.46
CA ALA A 151 11.69 1.05 -19.30
C ALA A 151 13.03 0.40 -18.90
#